data_f878072d2e244611662c40c4ae657935
#
_entry.id   f878072d2e244611662c40c4ae657935
#
_cell.length_a   1.000
_cell.length_b   1.000
_cell.length_c   1.000
_cell.angle_alpha   90.00
_cell.angle_beta   90.00
_cell.angle_gamma   90.00
#
_symmetry.space_group_name_H-M   'P 1'
#
loop_
_entity.id
_entity.type
_entity.pdbx_description
1 polymer ?
#
loop_
_entity_poly.entity_id
_entity_poly.type
_entity_poly.pdbx_seq_one_letter_code
_entity_poly.pdbx_strand_id
1 'polypeptide(L)'
;MRDIQEFLSRWGAWSADNTESVQWYSVAAGFSGLIPSKVKARPQCCEDDAIIISSCMAQLNKKNSDMHDLLLDYYLFGMTFMQLANKHNCSDGHIGKKLQKAEGIIEGMLMMLDVPLEMDRYVEKII
;
A
#
# COMPACT_ATOMS: atom_id res chain seq x y z
N MET A 1 15.13 10.57 -4.57
CA MET A 1 13.68 10.34 -4.72
C MET A 1 13.32 8.97 -4.14
N ARG A 2 12.24 8.91 -3.36
CA ARG A 2 11.80 7.64 -2.80
C ARG A 2 11.17 6.75 -3.86
N ASP A 3 11.42 5.45 -3.76
CA ASP A 3 10.72 4.46 -4.57
C ASP A 3 9.42 4.10 -3.84
N ILE A 4 8.36 4.85 -4.13
CA ILE A 4 7.10 4.69 -3.42
C ILE A 4 6.49 3.30 -3.62
N GLN A 5 6.71 2.68 -4.76
CA GLN A 5 6.19 1.33 -5.01
C GLN A 5 6.87 0.32 -4.11
N GLU A 6 8.19 0.42 -3.96
CA GLU A 6 8.92 -0.47 -3.05
C GLU A 6 8.55 -0.20 -1.59
N PHE A 7 8.37 1.08 -1.21
CA PHE A 7 7.93 1.44 0.13
C PHE A 7 6.59 0.80 0.46
N LEU A 8 5.63 0.91 -0.45
CA LEU A 8 4.30 0.33 -0.25
C LEU A 8 4.33 -1.19 -0.31
N SER A 9 5.19 -1.77 -1.14
CA SER A 9 5.36 -3.22 -1.19
C SER A 9 5.84 -3.76 0.16
N ARG A 10 6.83 -3.11 0.76
CA ARG A 10 7.37 -3.51 2.06
C ARG A 10 6.37 -3.27 3.19
N TRP A 11 5.63 -2.16 3.11
CA TRP A 11 4.55 -1.89 4.05
C TRP A 11 3.46 -2.96 3.95
N GLY A 12 3.10 -3.35 2.73
CA GLY A 12 2.11 -4.42 2.52
C GLY A 12 2.54 -5.74 3.12
N ALA A 13 3.82 -6.10 2.95
CA ALA A 13 4.37 -7.33 3.53
C ALA A 13 4.37 -7.27 5.05
N TRP A 14 4.78 -6.14 5.63
CA TRP A 14 4.73 -5.95 7.10
C TRP A 14 3.30 -6.06 7.59
N SER A 15 2.37 -5.41 6.91
CA SER A 15 0.96 -5.39 7.30
C SER A 15 0.34 -6.79 7.23
N ALA A 16 0.69 -7.57 6.21
CA ALA A 16 0.20 -8.93 6.06
C ALA A 16 0.63 -9.82 7.23
N ASP A 17 1.83 -9.58 7.75
CA ASP A 17 2.39 -10.34 8.88
C ASP A 17 1.91 -9.81 10.23
N ASN A 18 1.35 -8.61 10.27
CA ASN A 18 0.93 -7.93 11.50
C ASN A 18 -0.54 -7.55 11.47
N THR A 19 -1.38 -8.41 10.90
CA THR A 19 -2.81 -8.13 10.72
C THR A 19 -3.54 -7.88 12.03
N GLU A 20 -3.05 -8.41 13.14
CA GLU A 20 -3.67 -8.21 14.45
C GLU A 20 -3.42 -6.82 15.00
N SER A 21 -2.32 -6.19 14.59
CA SER A 21 -1.92 -4.87 15.08
C SER A 21 -2.53 -3.72 14.29
N VAL A 22 -3.08 -4.02 13.11
CA VAL A 22 -3.59 -3.01 12.18
C VAL A 22 -5.07 -3.27 11.94
N GLN A 23 -5.88 -2.24 12.12
CA GLN A 23 -7.31 -2.36 11.83
C GLN A 23 -7.55 -2.23 10.34
N TRP A 24 -7.96 -3.33 9.73
CA TRP A 24 -8.13 -3.40 8.29
C TRP A 24 -9.53 -3.11 7.82
N TYR A 25 -10.43 -2.85 8.72
CA TYR A 25 -11.77 -2.44 8.37
C TYR A 25 -12.58 -3.48 7.59
N SER A 26 -13.66 -3.03 7.02
CA SER A 26 -14.61 -3.86 6.30
C SER A 26 -13.98 -4.58 5.10
N VAL A 27 -13.00 -3.96 4.45
CA VAL A 27 -12.33 -4.57 3.31
C VAL A 27 -11.57 -5.82 3.75
N ALA A 28 -10.81 -5.70 4.82
CA ALA A 28 -9.99 -6.79 5.32
C ALA A 28 -10.81 -7.88 6.00
N ALA A 29 -11.93 -7.52 6.62
CA ALA A 29 -12.77 -8.49 7.31
C ALA A 29 -13.22 -9.63 6.39
N GLY A 30 -13.49 -9.31 5.13
CA GLY A 30 -13.87 -10.32 4.15
C GLY A 30 -12.70 -11.06 3.52
N PHE A 31 -11.47 -10.59 3.73
CA PHE A 31 -10.30 -11.10 3.03
C PHE A 31 -9.18 -11.57 3.94
N SER A 32 -9.34 -11.51 5.25
CA SER A 32 -8.26 -11.81 6.19
C SER A 32 -7.63 -13.19 5.99
N GLY A 33 -8.40 -14.16 5.51
CA GLY A 33 -7.88 -15.49 5.20
C GLY A 33 -7.30 -15.63 3.81
N LEU A 34 -7.33 -14.57 3.00
CA LEU A 34 -6.97 -14.62 1.59
C LEU A 34 -5.68 -13.88 1.25
N ILE A 35 -4.90 -13.47 2.24
CA ILE A 35 -3.62 -12.81 1.98
C ILE A 35 -2.65 -13.82 1.39
N PRO A 36 -2.19 -13.61 0.15
CA PRO A 36 -1.30 -14.59 -0.49
C PRO A 36 0.02 -14.72 0.24
N SER A 37 0.56 -15.93 0.30
CA SER A 37 1.87 -16.17 0.89
C SER A 37 2.98 -15.39 0.17
N LYS A 38 2.82 -15.12 -1.12
CA LYS A 38 3.80 -14.33 -1.87
C LYS A 38 3.96 -12.91 -1.32
N VAL A 39 2.88 -12.33 -0.76
CA VAL A 39 2.94 -11.00 -0.13
C VAL A 39 3.73 -11.09 1.16
N LYS A 40 3.44 -12.10 1.99
CA LYS A 40 4.15 -12.30 3.26
C LYS A 40 5.64 -12.60 3.07
N ALA A 41 6.00 -13.17 1.92
CA ALA A 41 7.38 -13.52 1.60
C ALA A 41 8.22 -12.33 1.16
N ARG A 42 7.59 -11.20 0.81
CA ARG A 42 8.33 -10.01 0.40
C ARG A 42 9.11 -9.40 1.57
N PRO A 43 10.18 -8.64 1.29
CA PRO A 43 10.84 -7.87 2.35
C PRO A 43 9.84 -6.93 3.04
N GLN A 44 10.00 -6.76 4.33
CA GLN A 44 9.16 -5.89 5.15
C GLN A 44 9.89 -4.60 5.49
N CYS A 45 9.13 -3.56 5.85
CA CYS A 45 9.68 -2.37 6.48
C CYS A 45 9.73 -2.58 8.01
N CYS A 46 10.37 -1.67 8.72
CA CYS A 46 10.35 -1.69 10.18
C CYS A 46 9.01 -1.15 10.70
N GLU A 47 8.74 -1.40 11.97
CA GLU A 47 7.50 -0.97 12.60
C GLU A 47 7.30 0.54 12.57
N ASP A 48 8.36 1.30 12.83
CA ASP A 48 8.28 2.76 12.82
C ASP A 48 7.87 3.29 11.45
N ASP A 49 8.48 2.77 10.39
CA ASP A 49 8.11 3.14 9.03
C ASP A 49 6.66 2.74 8.73
N ALA A 50 6.27 1.55 9.18
CA ALA A 50 4.92 1.05 8.96
C ALA A 50 3.87 1.93 9.62
N ILE A 51 4.14 2.43 10.82
CA ILE A 51 3.23 3.33 11.53
C ILE A 51 3.02 4.62 10.74
N ILE A 52 4.10 5.18 10.20
CA ILE A 52 4.03 6.42 9.42
C ILE A 52 3.21 6.19 8.14
N ILE A 53 3.50 5.12 7.41
CA ILE A 53 2.77 4.82 6.17
C ILE A 53 1.30 4.50 6.48
N SER A 54 1.04 3.76 7.55
CA SER A 54 -0.33 3.46 7.97
C SER A 54 -1.12 4.73 8.28
N SER A 55 -0.47 5.72 8.87
CA SER A 55 -1.11 7.01 9.14
C SER A 55 -1.49 7.72 7.83
N CYS A 56 -0.62 7.67 6.84
CA CYS A 56 -0.91 8.21 5.51
C CYS A 56 -2.08 7.47 4.86
N MET A 57 -2.09 6.15 4.98
CA MET A 57 -3.17 5.33 4.43
C MET A 57 -4.51 5.65 5.10
N ALA A 58 -4.51 5.83 6.42
CA ALA A 58 -5.71 6.21 7.15
C ALA A 58 -6.26 7.57 6.68
N GLN A 59 -5.37 8.51 6.43
CA GLN A 59 -5.74 9.83 5.94
C GLN A 59 -6.33 9.74 4.53
N LEU A 60 -5.71 8.93 3.68
CA LEU A 60 -6.23 8.68 2.34
C LEU A 60 -7.63 8.07 2.40
N ASN A 61 -7.84 7.12 3.32
CA ASN A 61 -9.15 6.49 3.48
C ASN A 61 -10.25 7.50 3.80
N LYS A 62 -9.93 8.49 4.62
CA LYS A 62 -10.90 9.54 4.98
C LYS A 62 -11.25 10.43 3.79
N LYS A 63 -10.30 10.66 2.90
CA LYS A 63 -10.48 11.60 1.80
C LYS A 63 -10.91 10.92 0.51
N ASN A 64 -10.46 9.68 0.29
CA ASN A 64 -10.78 8.93 -0.92
C ASN A 64 -10.64 7.44 -0.63
N SER A 65 -11.73 6.84 -0.15
CA SER A 65 -11.73 5.42 0.21
C SER A 65 -11.47 4.50 -0.98
N ASP A 66 -11.87 4.90 -2.19
CA ASP A 66 -11.66 4.07 -3.39
C ASP A 66 -10.17 3.90 -3.67
N MET A 67 -9.39 4.98 -3.55
CA MET A 67 -7.94 4.91 -3.75
C MET A 67 -7.26 4.13 -2.63
N HIS A 68 -7.73 4.30 -1.40
CA HIS A 68 -7.25 3.52 -0.27
C HIS A 68 -7.45 2.03 -0.52
N ASP A 69 -8.67 1.65 -0.92
CA ASP A 69 -9.00 0.25 -1.16
C ASP A 69 -8.18 -0.33 -2.32
N LEU A 70 -7.94 0.47 -3.35
CA LEU A 70 -7.13 0.06 -4.49
C LEU A 70 -5.69 -0.26 -4.07
N LEU A 71 -5.10 0.59 -3.23
CA LEU A 71 -3.75 0.34 -2.71
C LEU A 71 -3.71 -0.90 -1.83
N LEU A 72 -4.70 -1.11 -0.98
CA LEU A 72 -4.79 -2.32 -0.16
C LEU A 72 -4.91 -3.56 -1.03
N ASP A 73 -5.81 -3.53 -2.01
CA ASP A 73 -6.03 -4.67 -2.89
C ASP A 73 -4.75 -5.06 -3.62
N TYR A 74 -3.98 -4.08 -4.05
CA TYR A 74 -2.76 -4.35 -4.80
C TYR A 74 -1.59 -4.75 -3.89
N TYR A 75 -1.31 -3.96 -2.86
CA TYR A 75 -0.10 -4.15 -2.04
C TYR A 75 -0.28 -5.12 -0.89
N LEU A 76 -1.47 -5.24 -0.33
CA LEU A 76 -1.74 -6.16 0.77
C LEU A 76 -2.35 -7.48 0.29
N PHE A 77 -3.35 -7.42 -0.57
CA PHE A 77 -4.04 -8.62 -1.02
C PHE A 77 -3.44 -9.23 -2.30
N GLY A 78 -2.47 -8.56 -2.90
CA GLY A 78 -1.72 -9.10 -4.03
C GLY A 78 -2.54 -9.31 -5.30
N MET A 79 -3.57 -8.52 -5.50
CA MET A 79 -4.41 -8.67 -6.69
C MET A 79 -3.66 -8.28 -7.97
N THR A 80 -3.91 -9.02 -9.05
CA THR A 80 -3.42 -8.66 -10.37
C THR A 80 -4.19 -7.49 -10.94
N PHE A 81 -3.66 -6.87 -12.00
CA PHE A 81 -4.37 -5.78 -12.68
C PHE A 81 -5.72 -6.24 -13.20
N MET A 82 -5.81 -7.47 -13.70
CA MET A 82 -7.08 -8.03 -14.18
C MET A 82 -8.10 -8.13 -13.05
N GLN A 83 -7.68 -8.63 -11.89
CA GLN A 83 -8.56 -8.74 -10.72
C GLN A 83 -9.00 -7.36 -10.24
N LEU A 84 -8.07 -6.39 -10.22
CA LEU A 84 -8.38 -5.02 -9.84
C LEU A 84 -9.37 -4.38 -10.82
N ALA A 85 -9.15 -4.57 -12.12
CA ALA A 85 -10.02 -4.04 -13.15
C ALA A 85 -11.45 -4.57 -12.99
N ASN A 86 -11.58 -5.86 -12.72
CA ASN A 86 -12.89 -6.47 -12.48
C ASN A 86 -13.56 -5.92 -11.22
N LYS A 87 -12.80 -5.86 -10.12
CA LYS A 87 -13.34 -5.39 -8.84
C LYS A 87 -13.74 -3.91 -8.88
N HIS A 88 -12.89 -3.09 -9.50
CA HIS A 88 -13.10 -1.63 -9.55
C HIS A 88 -13.82 -1.19 -10.82
N ASN A 89 -14.25 -2.12 -11.63
CA ASN A 89 -15.12 -1.90 -12.81
C ASN A 89 -14.50 -0.91 -13.81
N CYS A 90 -13.26 -1.15 -14.20
CA CYS A 90 -12.56 -0.35 -15.19
C CYS A 90 -11.56 -1.20 -15.99
N SER A 91 -10.87 -0.59 -16.96
CA SER A 91 -9.89 -1.28 -17.79
C SER A 91 -8.55 -1.41 -17.06
N ASP A 92 -7.71 -2.34 -17.53
CA ASP A 92 -6.36 -2.56 -16.98
C ASP A 92 -5.51 -1.29 -17.07
N GLY A 93 -5.58 -0.58 -18.19
CA GLY A 93 -4.82 0.65 -18.37
C GLY A 93 -5.28 1.75 -17.41
N HIS A 94 -6.56 1.80 -17.15
CA HIS A 94 -7.13 2.75 -16.19
C HIS A 94 -6.70 2.42 -14.76
N ILE A 95 -6.61 1.13 -14.42
CA ILE A 95 -6.10 0.68 -13.13
C ILE A 95 -4.68 1.17 -12.91
N GLY A 96 -3.82 1.04 -13.92
CA GLY A 96 -2.44 1.52 -13.82
C GLY A 96 -2.35 2.99 -13.49
N LYS A 97 -3.18 3.81 -14.15
CA LYS A 97 -3.23 5.25 -13.90
C LYS A 97 -3.75 5.57 -12.51
N LYS A 98 -4.79 4.87 -12.07
CA LYS A 98 -5.33 5.06 -10.72
C LYS A 98 -4.33 4.69 -9.64
N LEU A 99 -3.59 3.59 -9.84
CA LEU A 99 -2.55 3.18 -8.91
C LEU A 99 -1.45 4.24 -8.82
N GLN A 100 -0.97 4.74 -9.96
CA GLN A 100 0.05 5.78 -9.97
C GLN A 100 -0.42 7.03 -9.23
N LYS A 101 -1.67 7.41 -9.41
CA LYS A 101 -2.22 8.57 -8.73
C LYS A 101 -2.28 8.35 -7.22
N ALA A 102 -2.75 7.19 -6.78
CA ALA A 102 -2.84 6.86 -5.37
C ALA A 102 -1.45 6.80 -4.72
N GLU A 103 -0.48 6.18 -5.41
CA GLU A 103 0.91 6.12 -4.97
C GLU A 103 1.50 7.53 -4.83
N GLY A 104 1.21 8.39 -5.79
CA GLY A 104 1.66 9.78 -5.75
C GLY A 104 1.10 10.57 -4.59
N ILE A 105 -0.15 10.30 -4.21
CA ILE A 105 -0.75 10.93 -3.03
C ILE A 105 -0.01 10.52 -1.76
N ILE A 106 0.27 9.24 -1.59
CA ILE A 106 1.02 8.76 -0.41
C ILE A 106 2.42 9.36 -0.41
N GLU A 107 3.09 9.39 -1.56
CA GLU A 107 4.42 10.00 -1.67
C GLU A 107 4.38 11.47 -1.27
N GLY A 108 3.36 12.20 -1.73
CA GLY A 108 3.17 13.61 -1.37
C GLY A 108 2.93 13.80 0.11
N MET A 109 2.16 12.92 0.73
CA MET A 109 1.94 12.96 2.19
C MET A 109 3.25 12.77 2.95
N LEU A 110 4.06 11.81 2.53
CA LEU A 110 5.36 11.56 3.15
C LEU A 110 6.30 12.75 3.00
N MET A 111 6.28 13.39 1.83
CA MET A 111 7.05 14.62 1.61
C MET A 111 6.60 15.74 2.54
N MET A 112 5.30 15.89 2.71
CA MET A 112 4.73 16.95 3.54
C MET A 112 5.04 16.75 5.02
N LEU A 113 5.05 15.49 5.48
CA LEU A 113 5.41 15.17 6.85
C LEU A 113 6.87 15.44 7.14
N ASP A 114 7.71 15.37 6.13
CA ASP A 114 9.16 15.60 6.22
C ASP A 114 9.81 14.78 7.33
N VAL A 115 9.39 13.51 7.46
CA VAL A 115 9.91 12.59 8.45
C VAL A 115 10.82 11.58 7.78
N PRO A 116 12.04 11.37 8.29
CA PRO A 116 12.90 10.34 7.73
C PRO A 116 12.35 8.95 8.03
N LEU A 117 12.43 8.08 7.03
CA LEU A 117 12.08 6.68 7.17
C LEU A 117 13.35 5.85 7.17
N GLU A 118 13.33 4.73 7.86
CA GLU A 118 14.49 3.82 7.83
C GLU A 118 14.76 3.34 6.41
N MET A 119 13.69 3.10 5.64
CA MET A 119 13.81 2.68 4.25
C MET A 119 14.56 3.68 3.38
N ASP A 120 14.61 4.96 3.75
CA ASP A 120 15.36 5.97 2.99
C ASP A 120 16.85 5.63 2.89
N ARG A 121 17.36 4.79 3.78
CA ARG A 121 18.79 4.43 3.81
C ARG A 121 19.15 3.34 2.81
N TYR A 122 18.19 2.49 2.43
CA TYR A 122 18.50 1.32 1.60
C TYR A 122 17.53 1.08 0.46
N VAL A 123 16.47 1.84 0.35
CA VAL A 123 15.53 1.76 -0.76
C VAL A 123 15.61 3.05 -1.56
N GLU A 124 16.19 2.96 -2.75
CA GLU A 124 16.32 4.10 -3.65
C GLU A 124 15.75 3.76 -5.01
N LYS A 125 15.12 4.74 -5.63
CA LYS A 125 14.66 4.58 -7.00
C LYS A 125 15.85 4.79 -7.93
N ILE A 126 16.19 3.75 -8.67
CA ILE A 126 17.23 3.81 -9.68
C ILE A 126 16.63 4.41 -10.95
N ILE A 127 17.22 5.50 -11.40
CA ILE A 127 16.78 6.20 -12.60
C ILE A 127 17.61 5.75 -13.80
#